data_ec82f589f61aa3e7d97b0bacd7f6ee8b
#
_entry.id   ec82f589f61aa3e7d97b0bacd7f6ee8b
#
_cell.length_a   1.000
_cell.length_b   1.000
_cell.length_c   1.000
_cell.angle_alpha   90.00
_cell.angle_beta   90.00
_cell.angle_gamma   90.00
#
_symmetry.space_group_name_H-M   'P 1'
#
loop_
_entity.id
_entity.type
_entity.pdbx_description
1 polymer ?
#
loop_
_entity_poly.entity_id
_entity_poly.type
_entity_poly.pdbx_seq_one_letter_code
_entity_poly.pdbx_strand_id
1 'polypeptide(L)'
;MPQQTAPQEVLDAVRGSQGNRVKVAVSDIDGVLRGKYLHKDKFFSAVESGFGFCDVVFGWDMNDQCYDNTTLTGWHKGFPDAVARIDLGTYRNVPWDDGVPFFLGEFIAQKNGKEVPLSICPRQLLKRVLKRAEKLGVMPMCGIEFEWFNFAETPQSWADKRYVRPQTITPGMFGYSILRANENREFFKALMVEMGEFGIPIEGLHTETGPGVYEAAILFSEALEAADRAILFKTGAKEIGSRFGIMPSFMAKWSAEYPGCSGHIHQSMSDGKKNLFYDAKGKNGMSRMFESYVAGQVGSLMEFAPMYWPTINSYKRLVDGFWAPVKPTWGIDNRTASFRVIAGSPKSTRLETRCPGADMNPYIATAAVIAAGLSGVEKGLKLTAKPIHGTNQGAENVPRAPRTLIETARIFRQSELARDWFGDDFVDHFAATREWEWRQWQDAVTDWELKRYFEII
;
A
#
# COMPACT_ATOMS: atom_id res chain seq x y z
N MET A 1 4.20 22.75 -4.36
CA MET A 1 3.27 22.18 -3.38
C MET A 1 1.89 22.68 -3.70
N PRO A 2 0.84 21.88 -3.77
CA PRO A 2 -0.50 22.41 -3.75
C PRO A 2 -0.65 23.18 -2.44
N GLN A 3 -1.13 24.42 -2.49
CA GLN A 3 -1.48 25.17 -1.29
C GLN A 3 -2.54 24.37 -0.54
N GLN A 4 -2.28 24.04 0.72
CA GLN A 4 -3.33 23.47 1.57
C GLN A 4 -4.45 24.52 1.65
N THR A 5 -5.62 24.14 1.16
CA THR A 5 -6.83 24.96 1.24
C THR A 5 -7.12 25.23 2.73
N ALA A 6 -7.38 26.48 3.08
CA ALA A 6 -7.65 26.84 4.47
C ALA A 6 -8.86 26.04 4.99
N PRO A 7 -8.87 25.57 6.25
CA PRO A 7 -9.98 24.77 6.79
C PRO A 7 -11.35 25.39 6.58
N GLN A 8 -11.47 26.71 6.67
CA GLN A 8 -12.72 27.42 6.46
C GLN A 8 -13.18 27.35 5.00
N GLU A 9 -12.27 27.45 4.03
CA GLU A 9 -12.59 27.34 2.59
C GLU A 9 -13.11 25.95 2.24
N VAL A 10 -12.55 24.90 2.87
CA VAL A 10 -13.04 23.52 2.73
C VAL A 10 -14.46 23.38 3.26
N LEU A 11 -14.74 23.93 4.45
CA LEU A 11 -16.07 23.88 5.04
C LEU A 11 -17.10 24.64 4.18
N ASP A 12 -16.70 25.77 3.61
CA ASP A 12 -17.57 26.57 2.73
C ASP A 12 -17.81 25.85 1.39
N ALA A 13 -16.81 25.15 0.84
CA ALA A 13 -16.97 24.31 -0.33
C ALA A 13 -17.96 23.16 -0.08
N VAL A 14 -17.88 22.51 1.10
CA VAL A 14 -18.85 21.47 1.49
C VAL A 14 -20.26 22.05 1.64
N ARG A 15 -20.42 23.24 2.26
CA ARG A 15 -21.73 23.91 2.33
C ARG A 15 -22.34 24.16 0.97
N GLY A 16 -21.52 24.64 0.03
CA GLY A 16 -21.93 24.97 -1.35
C GLY A 16 -22.09 23.76 -2.28
N SER A 17 -21.61 22.54 -1.89
CA SER A 17 -21.70 21.36 -2.75
C SER A 17 -23.16 20.90 -2.95
N GLN A 18 -23.41 20.21 -4.06
CA GLN A 18 -24.75 19.65 -4.34
C GLN A 18 -25.12 18.53 -3.36
N GLY A 19 -26.41 18.41 -3.08
CA GLY A 19 -26.94 17.37 -2.19
C GLY A 19 -26.59 17.55 -0.70
N ASN A 20 -26.99 16.59 0.13
CA ASN A 20 -26.86 16.64 1.58
C ASN A 20 -25.88 15.61 2.14
N ARG A 21 -25.05 15.01 1.28
CA ARG A 21 -24.15 13.89 1.66
C ARG A 21 -22.69 14.26 1.55
N VAL A 22 -21.89 13.70 2.45
CA VAL A 22 -20.43 13.77 2.46
C VAL A 22 -19.92 12.35 2.67
N LYS A 23 -18.99 11.88 1.84
CA LYS A 23 -18.37 10.57 1.97
C LYS A 23 -17.16 10.69 2.90
N VAL A 24 -17.09 9.85 3.93
CA VAL A 24 -15.93 9.78 4.85
C VAL A 24 -15.46 8.34 4.93
N ALA A 25 -14.16 8.11 4.79
CA ALA A 25 -13.59 6.78 4.85
C ALA A 25 -12.36 6.72 5.77
N VAL A 26 -12.11 5.55 6.33
CA VAL A 26 -10.93 5.18 7.13
C VAL A 26 -10.29 3.93 6.52
N SER A 27 -9.00 3.74 6.72
CA SER A 27 -8.32 2.49 6.30
C SER A 27 -8.37 1.47 7.43
N ASP A 28 -8.77 0.24 7.12
CA ASP A 28 -8.54 -0.90 8.00
C ASP A 28 -7.08 -1.38 7.92
N ILE A 29 -6.76 -2.46 8.66
CA ILE A 29 -5.40 -3.00 8.73
C ILE A 29 -4.92 -3.60 7.39
N ASP A 30 -5.82 -4.06 6.55
CA ASP A 30 -5.52 -4.67 5.26
C ASP A 30 -5.52 -3.66 4.09
N GLY A 31 -5.79 -2.38 4.38
CA GLY A 31 -5.84 -1.33 3.36
C GLY A 31 -7.17 -1.28 2.60
N VAL A 32 -8.23 -1.84 3.17
CA VAL A 32 -9.58 -1.64 2.64
C VAL A 32 -10.13 -0.32 3.20
N LEU A 33 -10.72 0.50 2.34
CA LEU A 33 -11.43 1.70 2.77
C LEU A 33 -12.80 1.32 3.30
N ARG A 34 -13.02 1.60 4.59
CA ARG A 34 -14.28 1.45 5.29
C ARG A 34 -14.89 2.82 5.50
N GLY A 35 -16.14 3.04 5.13
CA GLY A 35 -16.67 4.40 5.12
C GLY A 35 -18.18 4.51 5.30
N LYS A 36 -18.63 5.76 5.38
CA LYS A 36 -20.04 6.13 5.52
C LYS A 36 -20.34 7.36 4.67
N TYR A 37 -21.59 7.45 4.20
CA TYR A 37 -22.15 8.73 3.79
C TYR A 37 -22.75 9.40 5.02
N LEU A 38 -22.30 10.61 5.33
CA LEU A 38 -22.85 11.44 6.41
C LEU A 38 -23.76 12.51 5.80
N HIS A 39 -24.87 12.83 6.46
CA HIS A 39 -25.59 14.07 6.17
C HIS A 39 -24.68 15.27 6.48
N LYS A 40 -24.81 16.36 5.75
CA LYS A 40 -23.95 17.55 5.95
C LYS A 40 -23.96 18.05 7.41
N ASP A 41 -25.11 18.12 8.06
CA ASP A 41 -25.18 18.57 9.46
C ASP A 41 -24.38 17.65 10.39
N LYS A 42 -24.45 16.32 10.13
CA LYS A 42 -23.65 15.35 10.89
C LYS A 42 -22.16 15.50 10.59
N PHE A 43 -21.79 15.79 9.36
CA PHE A 43 -20.41 16.06 8.98
C PHE A 43 -19.85 17.28 9.73
N PHE A 44 -20.57 18.41 9.75
CA PHE A 44 -20.09 19.60 10.47
C PHE A 44 -19.94 19.33 11.98
N SER A 45 -20.90 18.64 12.62
CA SER A 45 -20.75 18.20 13.99
C SER A 45 -19.55 17.27 14.20
N ALA A 46 -19.29 16.36 13.24
CA ALA A 46 -18.18 15.41 13.29
C ALA A 46 -16.81 16.08 13.11
N VAL A 47 -16.73 17.18 12.35
CA VAL A 47 -15.49 17.97 12.24
C VAL A 47 -15.05 18.52 13.61
N GLU A 48 -16.01 18.97 14.44
CA GLU A 48 -15.73 19.52 15.75
C GLU A 48 -15.43 18.43 16.80
N SER A 49 -16.29 17.41 16.88
CA SER A 49 -16.27 16.43 17.98
C SER A 49 -15.72 15.05 17.59
N GLY A 50 -15.46 14.80 16.30
CA GLY A 50 -15.27 13.45 15.76
C GLY A 50 -16.60 12.72 15.61
N PHE A 51 -16.53 11.48 15.13
CA PHE A 51 -17.69 10.61 15.02
C PHE A 51 -17.34 9.18 15.44
N GLY A 52 -18.33 8.49 15.97
CA GLY A 52 -18.20 7.08 16.34
C GLY A 52 -18.09 6.19 15.12
N PHE A 53 -17.12 5.32 15.13
CA PHE A 53 -16.94 4.27 14.14
C PHE A 53 -16.58 2.98 14.88
N CYS A 54 -17.32 1.91 14.66
CA CYS A 54 -17.10 0.66 15.36
C CYS A 54 -15.64 0.20 15.18
N ASP A 55 -14.95 -0.11 16.29
CA ASP A 55 -13.55 -0.53 16.29
C ASP A 55 -13.34 -1.91 15.66
N VAL A 56 -14.43 -2.60 15.31
CA VAL A 56 -14.42 -3.86 14.56
C VAL A 56 -13.62 -3.75 13.26
N VAL A 57 -13.47 -2.55 12.68
CA VAL A 57 -12.62 -2.33 11.48
C VAL A 57 -11.16 -2.73 11.69
N PHE A 58 -10.72 -2.89 12.93
CA PHE A 58 -9.41 -3.44 13.29
C PHE A 58 -9.52 -4.85 13.90
N GLY A 59 -10.73 -5.34 14.09
CA GLY A 59 -11.06 -6.63 14.73
C GLY A 59 -11.51 -7.71 13.75
N TRP A 60 -11.55 -7.43 12.46
CA TRP A 60 -11.91 -8.39 11.41
C TRP A 60 -10.91 -8.35 10.24
N ASP A 61 -10.95 -9.37 9.41
CA ASP A 61 -10.16 -9.46 8.19
C ASP A 61 -10.88 -8.75 6.99
N MET A 62 -10.26 -8.84 5.81
CA MET A 62 -10.83 -8.24 4.59
C MET A 62 -12.15 -8.88 4.13
N ASN A 63 -12.53 -10.02 4.70
CA ASN A 63 -13.77 -10.75 4.42
C ASN A 63 -14.76 -10.70 5.60
N ASP A 64 -14.57 -9.72 6.50
CA ASP A 64 -15.42 -9.43 7.68
C ASP A 64 -15.49 -10.59 8.70
N GLN A 65 -14.45 -11.46 8.73
CA GLN A 65 -14.31 -12.51 9.74
C GLN A 65 -13.56 -11.96 10.96
N CYS A 66 -14.20 -12.01 12.13
CA CYS A 66 -13.63 -11.46 13.35
C CYS A 66 -12.43 -12.27 13.83
N TYR A 67 -11.33 -11.58 14.16
CA TYR A 67 -10.15 -12.18 14.76
C TYR A 67 -10.46 -12.71 16.17
N ASP A 68 -9.91 -13.87 16.51
CA ASP A 68 -10.01 -14.48 17.85
C ASP A 68 -8.73 -14.32 18.68
N ASN A 69 -7.67 -13.76 18.10
CA ASN A 69 -6.32 -13.74 18.66
C ASN A 69 -5.76 -12.30 18.82
N THR A 70 -6.59 -11.28 18.68
CA THR A 70 -6.22 -9.87 18.91
C THR A 70 -6.63 -9.44 20.31
N THR A 71 -5.89 -8.48 20.90
CA THR A 71 -6.10 -8.01 22.28
C THR A 71 -6.65 -6.59 22.36
N LEU A 72 -6.39 -5.76 21.34
CA LEU A 72 -6.79 -4.34 21.34
C LEU A 72 -8.25 -4.14 20.97
N THR A 73 -8.80 -5.02 20.14
CA THR A 73 -10.22 -5.08 19.75
C THR A 73 -10.64 -6.53 19.65
N GLY A 74 -11.92 -6.85 19.74
CA GLY A 74 -12.43 -8.22 19.65
C GLY A 74 -13.70 -8.46 20.47
N TRP A 75 -14.23 -9.69 20.41
CA TRP A 75 -15.41 -10.12 21.14
C TRP A 75 -15.32 -9.86 22.66
N HIS A 76 -14.12 -9.98 23.23
CA HIS A 76 -13.86 -9.74 24.66
C HIS A 76 -14.07 -8.28 25.08
N LYS A 77 -14.15 -7.33 24.13
CA LYS A 77 -14.44 -5.91 24.35
C LYS A 77 -15.82 -5.50 23.86
N GLY A 78 -16.52 -6.35 23.13
CA GLY A 78 -17.84 -6.06 22.57
C GLY A 78 -17.84 -5.03 21.44
N PHE A 79 -16.68 -4.78 20.80
CA PHE A 79 -16.51 -3.87 19.65
C PHE A 79 -17.13 -2.49 19.86
N PRO A 80 -16.69 -1.71 20.84
CA PRO A 80 -17.22 -0.36 21.08
C PRO A 80 -16.90 0.58 19.90
N ASP A 81 -17.61 1.71 19.85
CA ASP A 81 -17.21 2.78 18.95
C ASP A 81 -15.85 3.37 19.38
N ALA A 82 -14.93 3.43 18.45
CA ALA A 82 -13.75 4.28 18.51
C ALA A 82 -14.07 5.65 17.88
N VAL A 83 -13.39 6.69 18.34
CA VAL A 83 -13.56 8.03 17.77
C VAL A 83 -12.68 8.17 16.54
N ALA A 84 -13.31 8.52 15.41
CA ALA A 84 -12.61 8.91 14.19
C ALA A 84 -12.64 10.44 14.04
N ARG A 85 -11.50 11.03 13.67
CA ARG A 85 -11.35 12.44 13.31
C ARG A 85 -11.25 12.58 11.82
N ILE A 86 -12.00 13.52 11.25
CA ILE A 86 -11.96 13.85 9.82
C ILE A 86 -10.74 14.75 9.58
N ASP A 87 -9.90 14.37 8.62
CA ASP A 87 -8.78 15.21 8.18
C ASP A 87 -9.23 16.11 7.02
N LEU A 88 -9.47 17.39 7.32
CA LEU A 88 -9.93 18.37 6.33
C LEU A 88 -8.91 18.59 5.20
N GLY A 89 -7.62 18.33 5.45
CA GLY A 89 -6.58 18.41 4.41
C GLY A 89 -6.72 17.36 3.32
N THR A 90 -7.57 16.36 3.50
CA THR A 90 -7.82 15.30 2.53
C THR A 90 -9.03 15.55 1.63
N TYR A 91 -9.62 16.75 1.70
CA TYR A 91 -10.78 17.13 0.90
C TYR A 91 -10.59 16.85 -0.60
N ARG A 92 -11.56 16.16 -1.19
CA ARG A 92 -11.68 15.89 -2.63
C ARG A 92 -13.15 15.85 -3.03
N ASN A 93 -13.43 16.08 -4.31
CA ASN A 93 -14.75 15.79 -4.90
C ASN A 93 -14.63 14.53 -5.72
N VAL A 94 -15.55 13.57 -5.56
CA VAL A 94 -15.54 12.29 -6.29
C VAL A 94 -16.19 12.49 -7.67
N PRO A 95 -15.42 12.49 -8.78
CA PRO A 95 -15.97 12.85 -10.10
C PRO A 95 -17.02 11.85 -10.59
N TRP A 96 -16.86 10.58 -10.25
CA TRP A 96 -17.78 9.49 -10.65
C TRP A 96 -18.95 9.27 -9.68
N ASP A 97 -19.11 10.11 -8.64
CA ASP A 97 -20.20 10.12 -7.67
C ASP A 97 -20.77 11.55 -7.52
N ASP A 98 -21.12 12.16 -8.66
CA ASP A 98 -21.75 13.50 -8.75
C ASP A 98 -20.98 14.61 -8.02
N GLY A 99 -19.64 14.50 -7.92
CA GLY A 99 -18.81 15.48 -7.22
C GLY A 99 -19.04 15.51 -5.69
N VAL A 100 -19.51 14.40 -5.10
CA VAL A 100 -19.72 14.34 -3.66
C VAL A 100 -18.42 14.65 -2.90
N PRO A 101 -18.44 15.51 -1.86
CA PRO A 101 -17.30 15.75 -1.00
C PRO A 101 -16.83 14.47 -0.32
N PHE A 102 -15.52 14.23 -0.36
CA PHE A 102 -14.87 13.06 0.22
C PHE A 102 -13.76 13.48 1.19
N PHE A 103 -13.64 12.75 2.30
CA PHE A 103 -12.59 12.93 3.30
C PHE A 103 -12.06 11.59 3.80
N LEU A 104 -10.77 11.58 4.13
CA LEU A 104 -10.19 10.52 4.96
C LEU A 104 -10.30 10.87 6.43
N GLY A 105 -10.53 9.85 7.24
CA GLY A 105 -10.51 9.93 8.69
C GLY A 105 -9.40 9.07 9.29
N GLU A 106 -9.12 9.32 10.55
CA GLU A 106 -8.13 8.57 11.32
C GLU A 106 -8.62 8.38 12.77
N PHE A 107 -8.27 7.26 13.36
CA PHE A 107 -8.73 6.92 14.70
C PHE A 107 -7.83 7.52 15.77
N ILE A 108 -8.48 7.93 16.85
CA ILE A 108 -7.85 8.41 18.08
C ILE A 108 -8.27 7.54 19.26
N ALA A 109 -7.42 7.51 20.27
CA ALA A 109 -7.70 6.91 21.57
C ALA A 109 -7.64 7.97 22.67
N GLN A 110 -8.25 7.69 23.83
CA GLN A 110 -8.14 8.53 25.02
C GLN A 110 -7.08 7.96 25.97
N LYS A 111 -6.08 8.76 26.33
CA LYS A 111 -5.05 8.39 27.29
C LYS A 111 -4.84 9.52 28.29
N ASN A 112 -5.14 9.27 29.57
CA ASN A 112 -5.02 10.29 30.64
C ASN A 112 -5.80 11.58 30.32
N GLY A 113 -7.02 11.45 29.79
CA GLY A 113 -7.89 12.59 29.43
C GLY A 113 -7.43 13.39 28.18
N LYS A 114 -6.46 12.90 27.44
CA LYS A 114 -5.98 13.51 26.20
C LYS A 114 -6.19 12.59 25.00
N GLU A 115 -6.53 13.20 23.87
CA GLU A 115 -6.55 12.49 22.60
C GLU A 115 -5.13 12.14 22.15
N VAL A 116 -4.94 10.88 21.79
CA VAL A 116 -3.69 10.36 21.19
C VAL A 116 -4.02 9.55 19.94
N PRO A 117 -3.11 9.45 19.00
CA PRO A 117 -3.27 8.55 17.85
C PRO A 117 -3.57 7.12 18.31
N LEU A 118 -4.55 6.45 17.67
CA LEU A 118 -4.76 5.02 17.92
C LEU A 118 -3.55 4.25 17.33
N SER A 119 -2.90 3.45 18.18
CA SER A 119 -1.62 2.80 17.87
C SER A 119 -1.65 1.88 16.65
N ILE A 120 -2.79 1.24 16.37
CA ILE A 120 -3.01 0.28 15.29
C ILE A 120 -3.62 0.90 14.01
N CYS A 121 -3.98 2.19 14.03
CA CYS A 121 -4.50 2.85 12.84
C CYS A 121 -3.39 3.04 11.79
N PRO A 122 -3.51 2.49 10.55
CA PRO A 122 -2.46 2.53 9.54
C PRO A 122 -2.02 3.94 9.16
N ARG A 123 -2.96 4.87 8.97
CA ARG A 123 -2.65 6.25 8.63
C ARG A 123 -1.91 6.96 9.77
N GLN A 124 -2.30 6.70 11.02
CA GLN A 124 -1.59 7.21 12.20
C GLN A 124 -0.21 6.57 12.40
N LEU A 125 -0.03 5.31 11.99
CA LEU A 125 1.28 4.66 11.96
C LEU A 125 2.24 5.42 11.05
N LEU A 126 1.82 5.71 9.82
CA LEU A 126 2.65 6.48 8.89
C LEU A 126 2.96 7.88 9.44
N LYS A 127 1.98 8.61 9.96
CA LYS A 127 2.18 9.93 10.59
C LYS A 127 3.21 9.87 11.72
N ARG A 128 3.22 8.80 12.52
CA ARG A 128 4.21 8.58 13.59
C ARG A 128 5.63 8.41 13.04
N VAL A 129 5.80 7.62 11.97
CA VAL A 129 7.08 7.46 11.28
C VAL A 129 7.55 8.79 10.67
N LEU A 130 6.65 9.53 10.03
CA LEU A 130 6.96 10.84 9.45
C LEU A 130 7.36 11.88 10.50
N LYS A 131 6.76 11.84 11.68
CA LYS A 131 7.17 12.70 12.81
C LYS A 131 8.59 12.37 13.29
N ARG A 132 9.04 11.10 13.19
CA ARG A 132 10.44 10.73 13.46
C ARG A 132 11.36 11.23 12.36
N ALA A 133 10.95 11.16 11.08
CA ALA A 133 11.68 11.74 9.96
C ALA A 133 11.87 13.27 10.10
N GLU A 134 10.83 13.98 10.51
CA GLU A 134 10.88 15.43 10.79
C GLU A 134 11.92 15.78 11.85
N LYS A 135 12.02 14.99 12.93
CA LYS A 135 13.05 15.17 13.97
C LYS A 135 14.47 14.96 13.44
N LEU A 136 14.63 14.18 12.39
CA LEU A 136 15.92 14.01 11.68
C LEU A 136 16.17 15.13 10.65
N GLY A 137 15.26 16.10 10.53
CA GLY A 137 15.37 17.20 9.59
C GLY A 137 15.13 16.79 8.14
N VAL A 138 14.40 15.70 7.90
CA VAL A 138 14.10 15.20 6.55
C VAL A 138 12.62 15.06 6.30
N MET A 139 12.22 15.31 5.06
CA MET A 139 10.88 15.14 4.54
C MET A 139 10.89 14.04 3.47
N PRO A 140 10.28 12.88 3.74
CA PRO A 140 10.17 11.82 2.78
C PRO A 140 9.22 12.18 1.64
N MET A 141 9.69 12.00 0.39
CA MET A 141 8.92 12.11 -0.84
C MET A 141 8.72 10.72 -1.40
N CYS A 142 7.48 10.35 -1.73
CA CYS A 142 7.15 9.02 -2.25
C CYS A 142 6.32 9.11 -3.53
N GLY A 143 6.56 8.15 -4.45
CA GLY A 143 5.68 7.82 -5.58
C GLY A 143 5.36 6.34 -5.53
N ILE A 144 4.12 5.96 -5.74
CA ILE A 144 3.68 4.58 -5.67
C ILE A 144 3.18 4.15 -7.05
N GLU A 145 3.68 3.00 -7.50
CA GLU A 145 3.25 2.35 -8.73
C GLU A 145 2.45 1.11 -8.37
N PHE A 146 1.31 0.92 -9.03
CA PHE A 146 0.55 -0.31 -8.92
C PHE A 146 0.40 -1.00 -10.25
N GLU A 147 0.65 -2.31 -10.25
CA GLU A 147 0.18 -3.25 -11.24
C GLU A 147 -1.14 -3.88 -10.77
N TRP A 148 -2.08 -4.13 -11.67
CA TRP A 148 -3.30 -4.84 -11.37
C TRP A 148 -3.87 -5.52 -12.59
N PHE A 149 -4.57 -6.63 -12.39
CA PHE A 149 -5.29 -7.32 -13.45
C PHE A 149 -6.73 -6.83 -13.57
N ASN A 150 -7.22 -6.74 -14.79
CA ASN A 150 -8.57 -6.34 -15.10
C ASN A 150 -9.34 -7.52 -15.70
N PHE A 151 -10.52 -7.79 -15.15
CA PHE A 151 -11.36 -8.89 -15.57
C PHE A 151 -12.70 -8.37 -16.12
N ALA A 152 -13.19 -8.98 -17.19
CA ALA A 152 -14.55 -8.77 -17.72
C ALA A 152 -15.56 -9.50 -16.81
N GLU A 153 -15.65 -9.05 -15.57
CA GLU A 153 -16.47 -9.62 -14.50
C GLU A 153 -17.19 -8.54 -13.70
N THR A 154 -18.29 -8.95 -13.11
CA THR A 154 -18.95 -8.23 -12.02
C THR A 154 -18.88 -9.07 -10.75
N PRO A 155 -19.13 -8.51 -9.55
CA PRO A 155 -19.24 -9.32 -8.33
C PRO A 155 -20.22 -10.49 -8.47
N GLN A 156 -21.37 -10.29 -9.17
CA GLN A 156 -22.34 -11.34 -9.40
C GLN A 156 -21.83 -12.42 -10.37
N SER A 157 -21.28 -12.03 -11.54
CA SER A 157 -20.77 -13.02 -12.51
C SER A 157 -19.62 -13.84 -11.92
N TRP A 158 -18.79 -13.22 -11.07
CA TRP A 158 -17.70 -13.88 -10.37
C TRP A 158 -18.22 -14.90 -9.34
N ALA A 159 -19.26 -14.56 -8.59
CA ALA A 159 -19.92 -15.49 -7.67
C ALA A 159 -20.61 -16.65 -8.41
N ASP A 160 -21.30 -16.38 -9.52
CA ASP A 160 -21.96 -17.40 -10.35
C ASP A 160 -20.96 -18.42 -10.93
N LYS A 161 -19.73 -17.98 -11.20
CA LYS A 161 -18.60 -18.83 -11.59
C LYS A 161 -17.96 -19.59 -10.42
N ARG A 162 -18.49 -19.44 -9.21
CA ARG A 162 -17.92 -20.04 -7.97
C ARG A 162 -16.45 -19.66 -7.77
N TYR A 163 -16.09 -18.43 -8.12
CA TYR A 163 -14.75 -17.87 -7.95
C TYR A 163 -13.65 -18.61 -8.71
N VAL A 164 -13.96 -19.17 -9.88
CA VAL A 164 -13.01 -19.85 -10.76
C VAL A 164 -13.07 -19.32 -12.18
N ARG A 165 -11.92 -19.39 -12.87
CA ARG A 165 -11.77 -19.03 -14.29
C ARG A 165 -12.25 -17.60 -14.63
N PRO A 166 -11.69 -16.56 -14.00
CA PRO A 166 -12.02 -15.19 -14.36
C PRO A 166 -11.63 -14.92 -15.82
N GLN A 167 -12.43 -14.13 -16.51
CA GLN A 167 -12.15 -13.71 -17.88
C GLN A 167 -11.40 -12.39 -17.86
N THR A 168 -10.17 -12.38 -18.39
CA THR A 168 -9.39 -11.13 -18.55
C THR A 168 -9.97 -10.26 -19.67
N ILE A 169 -9.81 -8.92 -19.57
CA ILE A 169 -10.32 -7.98 -20.58
C ILE A 169 -9.58 -8.08 -21.93
N THR A 170 -8.33 -8.55 -21.92
CA THR A 170 -7.55 -8.85 -23.14
C THR A 170 -6.77 -10.14 -22.94
N PRO A 171 -6.59 -10.97 -23.98
CA PRO A 171 -5.78 -12.18 -23.91
C PRO A 171 -4.29 -11.87 -24.16
N GLY A 172 -3.43 -12.82 -23.77
CA GLY A 172 -2.01 -12.82 -24.10
C GLY A 172 -1.16 -11.90 -23.22
N MET A 173 0.14 -11.86 -23.52
CA MET A 173 1.14 -11.13 -22.76
C MET A 173 1.73 -10.00 -23.62
N PHE A 174 1.16 -8.81 -23.55
CA PHE A 174 1.50 -7.67 -24.39
C PHE A 174 1.82 -6.44 -23.55
N GLY A 175 2.95 -6.46 -22.83
CA GLY A 175 3.45 -5.30 -22.09
C GLY A 175 3.73 -4.10 -22.99
N TYR A 176 3.43 -2.90 -22.53
CA TYR A 176 3.59 -1.62 -23.22
C TYR A 176 2.88 -1.54 -24.59
N SER A 177 1.81 -2.31 -24.77
CA SER A 177 1.08 -2.36 -26.04
C SER A 177 0.08 -1.22 -26.19
N ILE A 178 0.38 -0.29 -27.07
CA ILE A 178 -0.55 0.80 -27.44
C ILE A 178 -1.84 0.22 -28.05
N LEU A 179 -1.74 -0.87 -28.84
CA LEU A 179 -2.90 -1.55 -29.41
C LEU A 179 -3.85 -2.06 -28.29
N ARG A 180 -3.31 -2.77 -27.29
CA ARG A 180 -4.11 -3.32 -26.18
C ARG A 180 -4.68 -2.25 -25.26
N ALA A 181 -3.94 -1.17 -25.02
CA ALA A 181 -4.47 -0.02 -24.28
C ALA A 181 -5.69 0.59 -25.01
N ASN A 182 -5.65 0.66 -26.35
CA ASN A 182 -6.73 1.24 -27.12
C ASN A 182 -7.99 0.36 -27.23
N GLU A 183 -7.91 -0.96 -27.04
CA GLU A 183 -9.06 -1.86 -27.02
C GLU A 183 -10.07 -1.50 -25.92
N ASN A 184 -9.59 -1.01 -24.76
CA ASN A 184 -10.38 -0.56 -23.63
C ASN A 184 -10.17 0.94 -23.37
N ARG A 185 -10.08 1.74 -24.43
CA ARG A 185 -9.70 3.16 -24.37
C ARG A 185 -10.59 4.01 -23.45
N GLU A 186 -11.89 3.74 -23.38
CA GLU A 186 -12.80 4.54 -22.56
C GLU A 186 -12.53 4.31 -21.05
N PHE A 187 -12.28 3.07 -20.64
CA PHE A 187 -11.84 2.77 -19.27
C PHE A 187 -10.46 3.37 -18.99
N PHE A 188 -9.52 3.22 -19.94
CA PHE A 188 -8.16 3.77 -19.82
C PHE A 188 -8.18 5.30 -19.68
N LYS A 189 -9.01 5.97 -20.49
CA LYS A 189 -9.24 7.42 -20.43
C LYS A 189 -9.89 7.83 -19.11
N ALA A 190 -10.92 7.11 -18.67
CA ALA A 190 -11.62 7.40 -17.41
C ALA A 190 -10.65 7.33 -16.21
N LEU A 191 -9.77 6.32 -16.16
CA LEU A 191 -8.73 6.23 -15.13
C LEU A 191 -7.83 7.47 -15.12
N MET A 192 -7.33 7.90 -16.29
CA MET A 192 -6.43 9.06 -16.38
C MET A 192 -7.11 10.37 -16.00
N VAL A 193 -8.32 10.60 -16.49
CA VAL A 193 -9.03 11.88 -16.33
C VAL A 193 -9.65 11.98 -14.94
N GLU A 194 -10.49 11.00 -14.58
CA GLU A 194 -11.27 11.09 -13.34
C GLU A 194 -10.40 10.93 -12.08
N MET A 195 -9.33 10.10 -12.13
CA MET A 195 -8.35 10.06 -11.05
C MET A 195 -7.62 11.39 -10.89
N GLY A 196 -7.26 12.05 -12.01
CA GLY A 196 -6.66 13.38 -11.98
C GLY A 196 -7.56 14.42 -11.32
N GLU A 197 -8.85 14.44 -11.70
CA GLU A 197 -9.88 15.30 -11.10
C GLU A 197 -10.13 14.99 -9.62
N PHE A 198 -9.99 13.71 -9.22
CA PHE A 198 -10.07 13.28 -7.81
C PHE A 198 -8.81 13.64 -7.00
N GLY A 199 -7.83 14.31 -7.61
CA GLY A 199 -6.58 14.69 -6.94
C GLY A 199 -5.54 13.56 -6.89
N ILE A 200 -5.68 12.55 -7.76
CA ILE A 200 -4.73 11.45 -7.92
C ILE A 200 -4.14 11.49 -9.33
N PRO A 201 -3.22 12.42 -9.62
CA PRO A 201 -2.63 12.52 -10.94
C PRO A 201 -1.80 11.28 -11.25
N ILE A 202 -2.09 10.64 -12.38
CA ILE A 202 -1.34 9.51 -12.91
C ILE A 202 -0.28 10.06 -13.85
N GLU A 203 1.00 9.81 -13.57
CA GLU A 203 2.14 10.23 -14.40
C GLU A 203 2.31 9.34 -15.63
N GLY A 204 2.06 8.05 -15.46
CA GLY A 204 2.11 7.06 -16.53
C GLY A 204 1.11 5.94 -16.32
N LEU A 205 0.44 5.52 -17.39
CA LEU A 205 -0.48 4.38 -17.41
C LEU A 205 -0.21 3.57 -18.68
N HIS A 206 0.02 2.28 -18.52
CA HIS A 206 0.29 1.37 -19.64
C HIS A 206 -0.18 -0.06 -19.35
N THR A 207 -0.22 -0.89 -20.39
CA THR A 207 -0.37 -2.34 -20.22
C THR A 207 0.95 -2.95 -19.78
N GLU A 208 0.89 -3.94 -18.89
CA GLU A 208 2.05 -4.68 -18.40
C GLU A 208 2.02 -6.16 -18.83
N THR A 209 3.02 -6.94 -18.40
CA THR A 209 3.21 -8.34 -18.85
C THR A 209 2.18 -9.26 -18.22
N GLY A 210 1.12 -9.53 -18.96
CA GLY A 210 0.02 -10.42 -18.56
C GLY A 210 -1.28 -10.07 -19.27
N PRO A 211 -2.26 -10.99 -19.27
CA PRO A 211 -3.55 -10.76 -19.91
C PRO A 211 -4.39 -9.76 -19.10
N GLY A 212 -4.68 -8.60 -19.70
CA GLY A 212 -5.51 -7.56 -19.07
C GLY A 212 -4.85 -6.81 -17.92
N VAL A 213 -3.52 -6.88 -17.77
CA VAL A 213 -2.79 -6.19 -16.70
C VAL A 213 -2.44 -4.76 -17.11
N TYR A 214 -2.65 -3.83 -16.18
CA TYR A 214 -2.24 -2.43 -16.29
C TYR A 214 -1.27 -2.07 -15.16
N GLU A 215 -0.43 -1.08 -15.42
CA GLU A 215 0.40 -0.42 -14.43
C GLU A 215 0.17 1.10 -14.46
N ALA A 216 0.02 1.69 -13.29
CA ALA A 216 -0.07 3.13 -13.10
C ALA A 216 1.00 3.64 -12.16
N ALA A 217 1.79 4.62 -12.62
CA ALA A 217 2.67 5.42 -11.79
C ALA A 217 1.88 6.64 -11.29
N ILE A 218 1.62 6.71 -9.98
CA ILE A 218 0.98 7.86 -9.36
C ILE A 218 2.04 8.94 -9.13
N LEU A 219 1.76 10.19 -9.54
CA LEU A 219 2.69 11.29 -9.39
C LEU A 219 3.11 11.44 -7.92
N PHE A 220 4.42 11.49 -7.69
CA PHE A 220 5.02 11.57 -6.37
C PHE A 220 4.57 12.81 -5.58
N SER A 221 4.57 12.69 -4.27
CA SER A 221 4.27 13.77 -3.32
C SER A 221 4.95 13.51 -1.96
N GLU A 222 4.69 14.35 -0.98
CA GLU A 222 5.02 14.01 0.41
C GLU A 222 4.40 12.67 0.79
N ALA A 223 5.09 11.89 1.60
CA ALA A 223 4.79 10.46 1.80
C ALA A 223 3.37 10.18 2.33
N LEU A 224 2.78 11.06 3.16
CA LEU A 224 1.40 10.88 3.64
C LEU A 224 0.41 11.03 2.50
N GLU A 225 0.53 12.10 1.72
CA GLU A 225 -0.32 12.33 0.54
C GLU A 225 -0.12 11.23 -0.52
N ALA A 226 1.10 10.74 -0.71
CA ALA A 226 1.36 9.62 -1.63
C ALA A 226 0.62 8.36 -1.20
N ALA A 227 0.59 8.05 0.10
CA ALA A 227 -0.15 6.91 0.64
C ALA A 227 -1.67 7.13 0.58
N ASP A 228 -2.15 8.37 0.84
CA ASP A 228 -3.55 8.75 0.69
C ASP A 228 -4.00 8.56 -0.79
N ARG A 229 -3.21 9.04 -1.76
CA ARG A 229 -3.47 8.82 -3.19
C ARG A 229 -3.51 7.34 -3.55
N ALA A 230 -2.57 6.56 -3.03
CA ALA A 230 -2.44 5.15 -3.37
C ALA A 230 -3.63 4.31 -2.88
N ILE A 231 -4.13 4.54 -1.66
CA ILE A 231 -5.29 3.81 -1.15
C ILE A 231 -6.58 4.21 -1.88
N LEU A 232 -6.71 5.50 -2.18
CA LEU A 232 -7.84 6.04 -2.95
C LEU A 232 -7.80 5.54 -4.40
N PHE A 233 -6.62 5.42 -5.01
CA PHE A 233 -6.44 4.84 -6.34
C PHE A 233 -6.97 3.41 -6.42
N LYS A 234 -6.63 2.54 -5.46
CA LYS A 234 -7.10 1.15 -5.45
C LYS A 234 -8.62 1.06 -5.42
N THR A 235 -9.27 1.88 -4.62
CA THR A 235 -10.74 1.91 -4.53
C THR A 235 -11.36 2.57 -5.74
N GLY A 236 -10.87 3.72 -6.16
CA GLY A 236 -11.37 4.45 -7.31
C GLY A 236 -11.25 3.67 -8.62
N ALA A 237 -10.15 2.93 -8.82
CA ALA A 237 -9.99 2.07 -10.01
C ALA A 237 -11.10 1.01 -10.09
N LYS A 238 -11.53 0.44 -8.95
CA LYS A 238 -12.63 -0.52 -8.86
C LYS A 238 -13.99 0.16 -9.10
N GLU A 239 -14.21 1.34 -8.49
CA GLU A 239 -15.45 2.11 -8.68
C GLU A 239 -15.61 2.56 -10.14
N ILE A 240 -14.54 3.07 -10.77
CA ILE A 240 -14.54 3.45 -12.19
C ILE A 240 -14.74 2.19 -13.06
N GLY A 241 -13.97 1.11 -12.83
CA GLY A 241 -14.02 -0.12 -13.60
C GLY A 241 -15.42 -0.74 -13.64
N SER A 242 -16.15 -0.70 -12.53
CA SER A 242 -17.51 -1.25 -12.42
C SER A 242 -18.48 -0.64 -13.44
N ARG A 243 -18.30 0.62 -13.81
CA ARG A 243 -19.13 1.31 -14.82
C ARG A 243 -18.90 0.78 -16.24
N PHE A 244 -17.77 0.13 -16.47
CA PHE A 244 -17.40 -0.49 -17.75
C PHE A 244 -17.57 -2.02 -17.74
N GLY A 245 -18.15 -2.60 -16.68
CA GLY A 245 -18.23 -4.05 -16.53
C GLY A 245 -16.86 -4.70 -16.30
N ILE A 246 -15.91 -3.94 -15.78
CA ILE A 246 -14.54 -4.37 -15.50
C ILE A 246 -14.34 -4.45 -13.98
N MET A 247 -13.76 -5.56 -13.53
CA MET A 247 -13.38 -5.79 -12.13
C MET A 247 -11.85 -5.75 -12.00
N PRO A 248 -11.26 -4.63 -11.53
CA PRO A 248 -9.85 -4.53 -11.20
C PRO A 248 -9.49 -5.35 -9.97
N SER A 249 -8.43 -6.15 -10.06
CA SER A 249 -7.91 -6.95 -8.95
C SER A 249 -6.46 -6.61 -8.66
N PHE A 250 -6.19 -6.17 -7.43
CA PHE A 250 -4.84 -5.91 -6.89
C PHE A 250 -4.28 -7.14 -6.14
N MET A 251 -4.82 -8.32 -6.38
CA MET A 251 -4.31 -9.57 -5.84
C MET A 251 -2.87 -9.80 -6.30
N ALA A 252 -1.97 -10.14 -5.39
CA ALA A 252 -0.54 -10.25 -5.71
C ALA A 252 -0.24 -11.33 -6.77
N LYS A 253 -1.03 -12.43 -6.81
CA LYS A 253 -0.85 -13.53 -7.75
C LYS A 253 -2.17 -14.25 -8.00
N TRP A 254 -2.84 -13.98 -9.11
CA TRP A 254 -4.12 -14.64 -9.42
C TRP A 254 -3.98 -15.93 -10.23
N SER A 255 -2.85 -16.12 -10.92
CA SER A 255 -2.57 -17.30 -11.73
C SER A 255 -1.12 -17.75 -11.56
N ALA A 256 -0.87 -19.06 -11.56
CA ALA A 256 0.47 -19.62 -11.56
C ALA A 256 1.22 -19.37 -12.89
N GLU A 257 0.50 -19.16 -13.99
CA GLU A 257 1.04 -19.05 -15.35
C GLU A 257 1.62 -17.67 -15.68
N TYR A 258 1.13 -16.61 -15.00
CA TYR A 258 1.48 -15.22 -15.30
C TYR A 258 2.29 -14.59 -14.18
N PRO A 259 3.05 -13.51 -14.44
CA PRO A 259 3.63 -12.68 -13.37
C PRO A 259 2.57 -12.21 -12.38
N GLY A 260 2.98 -11.90 -11.16
CA GLY A 260 2.11 -11.27 -10.17
C GLY A 260 2.12 -9.76 -10.28
N CYS A 261 1.30 -9.09 -9.45
CA CYS A 261 1.18 -7.65 -9.40
C CYS A 261 2.07 -7.04 -8.32
N SER A 262 2.83 -6.03 -8.68
CA SER A 262 3.70 -5.26 -7.78
C SER A 262 3.02 -3.97 -7.29
N GLY A 263 3.48 -3.50 -6.14
CA GLY A 263 3.21 -2.17 -5.60
C GLY A 263 4.54 -1.49 -5.29
N HIS A 264 5.25 -1.02 -6.32
CA HIS A 264 6.57 -0.43 -6.14
C HIS A 264 6.48 0.91 -5.42
N ILE A 265 7.41 1.16 -4.50
CA ILE A 265 7.46 2.43 -3.78
C ILE A 265 8.77 3.13 -4.11
N HIS A 266 8.68 4.25 -4.81
CA HIS A 266 9.79 5.16 -5.06
C HIS A 266 9.93 6.12 -3.89
N GLN A 267 11.17 6.37 -3.45
CA GLN A 267 11.44 7.22 -2.31
C GLN A 267 12.64 8.13 -2.57
N SER A 268 12.54 9.37 -2.08
CA SER A 268 13.67 10.27 -1.87
C SER A 268 13.48 11.07 -0.59
N MET A 269 14.55 11.66 -0.08
CA MET A 269 14.50 12.53 1.10
C MET A 269 14.80 13.97 0.70
N SER A 270 14.03 14.90 1.23
CA SER A 270 14.17 16.34 1.01
C SER A 270 14.40 17.09 2.32
N ASP A 271 15.05 18.23 2.27
CA ASP A 271 15.10 19.23 3.35
C ASP A 271 14.14 20.40 3.08
N GLY A 272 13.20 20.21 2.14
CA GLY A 272 12.29 21.26 1.64
C GLY A 272 12.88 22.11 0.50
N LYS A 273 14.18 21.95 0.19
CA LYS A 273 14.88 22.71 -0.85
C LYS A 273 15.52 21.83 -1.90
N LYS A 274 16.13 20.71 -1.48
CA LYS A 274 16.89 19.81 -2.36
C LYS A 274 16.66 18.37 -2.01
N ASN A 275 16.96 17.50 -2.97
CA ASN A 275 17.02 16.05 -2.78
C ASN A 275 18.32 15.68 -2.04
N LEU A 276 18.19 15.12 -0.85
CA LEU A 276 19.30 14.73 0.01
C LEU A 276 19.98 13.42 -0.40
N PHE A 277 19.37 12.67 -1.33
CA PHE A 277 19.96 11.44 -1.87
C PHE A 277 21.04 11.70 -2.91
N TYR A 278 21.01 12.87 -3.55
CA TYR A 278 21.95 13.22 -4.60
C TYR A 278 23.20 13.90 -4.04
N ASP A 279 24.38 13.43 -4.51
CA ASP A 279 25.67 14.10 -4.34
C ASP A 279 26.49 13.93 -5.62
N ALA A 280 26.80 15.04 -6.31
CA ALA A 280 27.60 15.03 -7.55
C ALA A 280 29.00 14.45 -7.38
N LYS A 281 29.56 14.47 -6.15
CA LYS A 281 30.87 13.91 -5.82
C LYS A 281 30.80 12.47 -5.30
N GLY A 282 29.60 12.00 -4.97
CA GLY A 282 29.38 10.66 -4.47
C GLY A 282 29.54 9.61 -5.56
N LYS A 283 29.93 8.41 -5.19
CA LYS A 283 29.97 7.28 -6.11
C LYS A 283 28.57 7.03 -6.67
N ASN A 284 28.43 6.93 -7.99
CA ASN A 284 27.16 6.84 -8.69
C ASN A 284 26.17 7.99 -8.38
N GLY A 285 26.66 9.18 -8.00
CA GLY A 285 25.80 10.29 -7.61
C GLY A 285 25.05 10.12 -6.29
N MET A 286 25.41 9.12 -5.49
CA MET A 286 24.78 8.82 -4.19
C MET A 286 25.43 9.61 -3.08
N SER A 287 24.60 10.28 -2.27
CA SER A 287 25.08 10.85 -1.00
C SER A 287 25.33 9.76 0.05
N ARG A 288 26.09 10.10 1.10
CA ARG A 288 26.28 9.18 2.24
C ARG A 288 24.95 8.83 2.92
N MET A 289 24.02 9.79 3.00
CA MET A 289 22.67 9.52 3.52
C MET A 289 21.97 8.46 2.68
N PHE A 290 22.06 8.55 1.35
CA PHE A 290 21.43 7.58 0.45
C PHE A 290 22.06 6.18 0.60
N GLU A 291 23.38 6.08 0.69
CA GLU A 291 24.06 4.79 0.97
C GLU A 291 23.57 4.17 2.28
N SER A 292 23.50 4.97 3.36
CA SER A 292 22.99 4.50 4.66
C SER A 292 21.52 4.10 4.60
N TYR A 293 20.70 4.83 3.84
CA TYR A 293 19.30 4.52 3.63
C TYR A 293 19.11 3.18 2.90
N VAL A 294 19.86 2.93 1.83
CA VAL A 294 19.86 1.65 1.12
C VAL A 294 20.34 0.52 2.04
N ALA A 295 21.39 0.75 2.83
CA ALA A 295 21.90 -0.23 3.79
C ALA A 295 20.83 -0.61 4.83
N GLY A 296 20.06 0.35 5.32
CA GLY A 296 18.94 0.13 6.24
C GLY A 296 17.87 -0.75 5.61
N GLN A 297 17.47 -0.46 4.38
CA GLN A 297 16.44 -1.26 3.69
C GLN A 297 16.91 -2.69 3.38
N VAL A 298 18.15 -2.86 2.91
CA VAL A 298 18.74 -4.19 2.68
C VAL A 298 18.77 -5.00 3.98
N GLY A 299 19.18 -4.38 5.08
CA GLY A 299 19.33 -5.04 6.38
C GLY A 299 18.02 -5.44 7.03
N SER A 300 16.95 -4.66 6.85
CA SER A 300 15.67 -4.84 7.55
C SER A 300 14.57 -5.54 6.72
N LEU A 301 14.85 -5.90 5.46
CA LEU A 301 13.82 -6.49 4.57
C LEU A 301 13.08 -7.65 5.23
N MET A 302 13.80 -8.58 5.86
CA MET A 302 13.20 -9.78 6.45
C MET A 302 12.38 -9.45 7.70
N GLU A 303 12.81 -8.45 8.47
CA GLU A 303 12.10 -8.03 9.67
C GLU A 303 10.78 -7.31 9.36
N PHE A 304 10.71 -6.59 8.22
CA PHE A 304 9.51 -5.84 7.81
C PHE A 304 8.69 -6.55 6.72
N ALA A 305 9.07 -7.76 6.36
CA ALA A 305 8.50 -8.52 5.25
C ALA A 305 6.95 -8.60 5.24
N PRO A 306 6.23 -8.86 6.36
CA PRO A 306 4.78 -8.96 6.30
C PRO A 306 4.09 -7.59 6.04
N MET A 307 4.79 -6.47 6.20
CA MET A 307 4.28 -5.15 5.82
C MET A 307 4.33 -4.93 4.30
N TYR A 308 5.18 -5.68 3.58
CA TYR A 308 5.30 -5.69 2.12
C TYR A 308 4.48 -6.81 1.47
N TRP A 309 4.36 -7.95 2.17
CA TRP A 309 3.72 -9.19 1.73
C TRP A 309 2.66 -9.62 2.78
N PRO A 310 1.51 -8.91 2.83
CA PRO A 310 0.59 -9.04 3.97
C PRO A 310 -0.33 -10.26 3.90
N THR A 311 -0.43 -10.94 2.75
CA THR A 311 -1.37 -12.04 2.56
C THR A 311 -0.67 -13.36 2.24
N ILE A 312 -1.37 -14.48 2.40
CA ILE A 312 -0.91 -15.80 1.91
C ILE A 312 -0.55 -15.73 0.42
N ASN A 313 -1.33 -14.96 -0.34
CA ASN A 313 -1.18 -14.82 -1.78
C ASN A 313 0.06 -14.03 -2.17
N SER A 314 0.53 -13.09 -1.33
CA SER A 314 1.75 -12.33 -1.56
C SER A 314 2.97 -13.24 -1.80
N TYR A 315 3.07 -14.35 -1.07
CA TYR A 315 4.20 -15.29 -1.16
C TYR A 315 4.17 -16.13 -2.44
N LYS A 316 3.01 -16.27 -3.08
CA LYS A 316 2.87 -16.92 -4.39
C LYS A 316 3.40 -16.04 -5.53
N ARG A 317 3.53 -14.72 -5.31
CA ARG A 317 4.18 -13.80 -6.25
C ARG A 317 5.71 -13.95 -6.24
N LEU A 318 6.32 -14.40 -5.14
CA LEU A 318 7.76 -14.50 -4.94
C LEU A 318 8.36 -15.69 -5.71
N VAL A 319 8.29 -15.64 -7.03
CA VAL A 319 8.77 -16.68 -7.95
C VAL A 319 9.98 -16.16 -8.71
N ASP A 320 11.05 -16.95 -8.70
CA ASP A 320 12.25 -16.63 -9.46
C ASP A 320 11.93 -16.54 -10.97
N GLY A 321 12.38 -15.48 -11.64
CA GLY A 321 12.14 -15.25 -13.08
C GLY A 321 10.84 -14.49 -13.40
N PHE A 322 9.99 -14.19 -12.42
CA PHE A 322 8.73 -13.46 -12.61
C PHE A 322 8.80 -12.00 -12.12
N TRP A 323 9.96 -11.35 -12.23
CA TRP A 323 10.20 -9.94 -11.90
C TRP A 323 9.99 -9.55 -10.42
N ALA A 324 9.61 -10.52 -9.56
CA ALA A 324 9.47 -10.34 -8.12
C ALA A 324 10.80 -10.68 -7.44
N PRO A 325 11.50 -9.73 -6.80
CA PRO A 325 12.75 -10.01 -6.11
C PRO A 325 12.49 -10.82 -4.83
N VAL A 326 13.33 -11.85 -4.62
CA VAL A 326 13.19 -12.80 -3.52
C VAL A 326 14.34 -12.74 -2.51
N LYS A 327 15.29 -11.85 -2.70
CA LYS A 327 16.50 -11.69 -1.87
C LYS A 327 16.74 -10.22 -1.56
N PRO A 328 17.28 -9.84 -0.39
CA PRO A 328 17.58 -8.45 -0.04
C PRO A 328 18.80 -7.92 -0.81
N THR A 329 18.63 -7.69 -2.10
CA THR A 329 19.68 -7.21 -3.00
C THR A 329 19.40 -5.79 -3.46
N TRP A 330 20.47 -5.07 -3.82
CA TRP A 330 20.35 -3.76 -4.45
C TRP A 330 21.19 -3.67 -5.72
N GLY A 331 20.84 -2.74 -6.60
CA GLY A 331 21.59 -2.51 -7.82
C GLY A 331 21.29 -1.16 -8.44
N ILE A 332 22.23 -0.66 -9.26
CA ILE A 332 22.05 0.57 -10.03
C ILE A 332 21.22 0.25 -11.26
N ASP A 333 20.07 0.92 -11.35
CA ASP A 333 19.09 0.77 -12.46
C ASP A 333 18.75 -0.68 -12.79
N ASN A 334 18.72 -1.54 -11.77
CA ASN A 334 18.49 -2.97 -11.93
C ASN A 334 17.08 -3.38 -11.47
N ARG A 335 16.20 -3.69 -12.43
CA ARG A 335 14.79 -4.08 -12.17
C ARG A 335 14.63 -5.48 -11.57
N THR A 336 15.70 -6.26 -11.42
CA THR A 336 15.64 -7.57 -10.75
C THR A 336 16.05 -7.49 -9.28
N ALA A 337 16.59 -6.36 -8.83
CA ALA A 337 16.96 -6.14 -7.44
C ALA A 337 15.75 -5.77 -6.58
N SER A 338 15.79 -6.10 -5.29
CA SER A 338 14.80 -5.65 -4.31
C SER A 338 14.79 -4.13 -4.13
N PHE A 339 15.98 -3.54 -4.23
CA PHE A 339 16.22 -2.11 -4.06
C PHE A 339 16.96 -1.57 -5.28
N ARG A 340 16.21 -0.96 -6.19
CA ARG A 340 16.76 -0.36 -7.41
C ARG A 340 17.13 1.10 -7.12
N VAL A 341 18.42 1.39 -7.13
CA VAL A 341 18.93 2.76 -7.07
C VAL A 341 18.80 3.38 -8.46
N ILE A 342 17.97 4.40 -8.57
CA ILE A 342 17.84 5.20 -9.77
C ILE A 342 18.72 6.42 -9.58
N ALA A 343 19.95 6.31 -10.09
CA ALA A 343 20.91 7.39 -10.10
C ALA A 343 20.62 8.33 -11.27
N GLY A 344 20.89 9.62 -11.09
CA GLY A 344 20.61 10.58 -12.15
C GLY A 344 20.97 12.01 -11.75
N SER A 345 20.05 12.92 -11.96
CA SER A 345 20.16 14.33 -11.59
C SER A 345 19.69 14.59 -10.15
N PRO A 346 19.91 15.79 -9.61
CA PRO A 346 19.34 16.19 -8.32
C PRO A 346 17.82 16.00 -8.24
N LYS A 347 17.11 16.06 -9.37
CA LYS A 347 15.65 15.93 -9.42
C LYS A 347 15.17 14.48 -9.53
N SER A 348 16.01 13.57 -10.06
CA SER A 348 15.59 12.21 -10.41
C SER A 348 16.17 11.12 -9.51
N THR A 349 17.19 11.42 -8.71
CA THR A 349 17.83 10.42 -7.82
C THR A 349 16.86 9.96 -6.75
N ARG A 350 16.61 8.63 -6.72
CA ARG A 350 15.66 8.00 -5.80
C ARG A 350 15.94 6.51 -5.62
N LEU A 351 15.36 5.92 -4.62
CA LEU A 351 15.30 4.47 -4.43
C LEU A 351 13.92 3.97 -4.83
N GLU A 352 13.88 2.89 -5.58
CA GLU A 352 12.66 2.11 -5.81
C GLU A 352 12.75 0.81 -5.00
N THR A 353 11.83 0.64 -4.06
CA THR A 353 11.64 -0.63 -3.34
C THR A 353 10.64 -1.48 -4.11
N ARG A 354 11.12 -2.59 -4.67
CA ARG A 354 10.36 -3.45 -5.58
C ARG A 354 9.72 -4.67 -4.89
N CYS A 355 9.94 -4.79 -3.59
CA CYS A 355 9.44 -5.92 -2.80
C CYS A 355 7.92 -5.95 -2.65
N PRO A 356 7.23 -4.81 -2.36
CA PRO A 356 5.80 -4.84 -2.05
C PRO A 356 4.96 -5.38 -3.21
N GLY A 357 3.93 -6.18 -2.88
CA GLY A 357 2.88 -6.56 -3.82
C GLY A 357 1.80 -5.50 -3.92
N ALA A 358 0.98 -5.56 -4.96
CA ALA A 358 -0.16 -4.63 -5.13
C ALA A 358 -1.23 -4.81 -4.04
N ASP A 359 -1.21 -5.94 -3.33
CA ASP A 359 -2.07 -6.26 -2.19
C ASP A 359 -1.68 -5.54 -0.89
N MET A 360 -0.55 -4.84 -0.86
CA MET A 360 -0.10 -4.10 0.31
C MET A 360 -1.12 -3.04 0.78
N ASN A 361 -1.13 -2.77 2.10
CA ASN A 361 -1.71 -1.54 2.63
C ASN A 361 -0.72 -0.37 2.38
N PRO A 362 -1.10 0.68 1.62
CA PRO A 362 -0.18 1.76 1.25
C PRO A 362 0.43 2.50 2.44
N TYR A 363 -0.32 2.72 3.52
CA TYR A 363 0.20 3.38 4.72
C TYR A 363 1.25 2.52 5.43
N ILE A 364 0.95 1.23 5.60
CA ILE A 364 1.82 0.29 6.31
C ILE A 364 3.12 0.07 5.51
N ALA A 365 3.02 -0.16 4.20
CA ALA A 365 4.18 -0.38 3.36
C ALA A 365 5.06 0.88 3.24
N THR A 366 4.43 2.08 3.11
CA THR A 366 5.17 3.35 3.08
C THR A 366 5.86 3.63 4.43
N ALA A 367 5.18 3.35 5.56
CA ALA A 367 5.81 3.45 6.88
C ALA A 367 7.02 2.50 6.99
N ALA A 368 6.90 1.27 6.49
CA ALA A 368 7.97 0.28 6.53
C ALA A 368 9.21 0.71 5.72
N VAL A 369 9.05 1.16 4.47
CA VAL A 369 10.19 1.57 3.63
C VAL A 369 10.90 2.80 4.21
N ILE A 370 10.15 3.77 4.76
CA ILE A 370 10.74 4.96 5.37
C ILE A 370 11.47 4.58 6.66
N ALA A 371 10.86 3.81 7.54
CA ALA A 371 11.47 3.35 8.79
C ALA A 371 12.73 2.53 8.53
N ALA A 372 12.68 1.59 7.58
CA ALA A 372 13.81 0.78 7.16
C ALA A 372 15.01 1.65 6.73
N GLY A 373 14.78 2.58 5.82
CA GLY A 373 15.83 3.45 5.31
C GLY A 373 16.37 4.40 6.37
N LEU A 374 15.49 5.08 7.12
CA LEU A 374 15.90 6.02 8.17
C LEU A 374 16.61 5.35 9.35
N SER A 375 16.27 4.08 9.66
CA SER A 375 17.04 3.32 10.67
C SER A 375 18.51 3.17 10.28
N GLY A 376 18.78 2.99 8.98
CA GLY A 376 20.14 2.96 8.45
C GLY A 376 20.84 4.32 8.57
N VAL A 377 20.11 5.41 8.32
CA VAL A 377 20.64 6.79 8.46
C VAL A 377 20.92 7.12 9.92
N GLU A 378 19.98 6.86 10.85
CA GLU A 378 20.19 7.10 12.30
C GLU A 378 21.40 6.33 12.85
N LYS A 379 21.56 5.08 12.43
CA LYS A 379 22.68 4.22 12.86
C LYS A 379 23.97 4.48 12.08
N GLY A 380 23.97 5.36 11.07
CA GLY A 380 25.11 5.63 10.22
C GLY A 380 25.65 4.39 9.50
N LEU A 381 24.76 3.48 9.08
CA LEU A 381 25.14 2.22 8.46
C LEU A 381 25.93 2.45 7.17
N LYS A 382 26.95 1.62 6.95
CA LYS A 382 27.70 1.59 5.70
C LYS A 382 27.09 0.57 4.76
N LEU A 383 26.92 0.94 3.50
CA LEU A 383 26.45 0.02 2.45
C LEU A 383 27.59 -0.92 2.04
N THR A 384 27.76 -2.01 2.79
CA THR A 384 28.82 -3.03 2.55
C THR A 384 28.40 -4.08 1.51
N ALA A 385 27.09 -4.31 1.35
CA ALA A 385 26.57 -5.18 0.31
C ALA A 385 26.98 -4.65 -1.07
N LYS A 386 27.49 -5.52 -1.94
CA LYS A 386 27.83 -5.15 -3.31
C LYS A 386 26.56 -5.05 -4.15
N PRO A 387 26.51 -4.09 -5.10
CA PRO A 387 25.39 -4.05 -6.04
C PRO A 387 25.42 -5.30 -6.93
N ILE A 388 24.25 -5.85 -7.21
CA ILE A 388 24.13 -6.95 -8.17
C ILE A 388 24.19 -6.41 -9.60
N HIS A 389 24.83 -7.19 -10.46
CA HIS A 389 24.84 -7.00 -11.90
C HIS A 389 24.14 -8.23 -12.52
N GLY A 390 23.20 -8.02 -13.42
CA GLY A 390 22.37 -9.11 -13.95
C GLY A 390 21.19 -9.45 -13.04
N THR A 391 20.86 -10.72 -12.92
CA THR A 391 19.65 -11.16 -12.22
C THR A 391 19.84 -11.31 -10.71
N ASN A 392 18.77 -11.08 -9.94
CA ASN A 392 18.71 -11.33 -8.49
C ASN A 392 19.02 -12.82 -8.15
N GLN A 393 18.72 -13.75 -9.05
CA GLN A 393 19.02 -15.17 -8.90
C GLN A 393 20.50 -15.47 -8.72
N GLY A 394 21.39 -14.71 -9.40
CA GLY A 394 22.83 -14.86 -9.32
C GLY A 394 23.47 -14.37 -8.00
N ALA A 395 22.71 -13.87 -7.06
CA ALA A 395 23.22 -13.46 -5.74
C ALA A 395 23.31 -14.68 -4.80
N GLU A 396 24.22 -15.59 -5.04
CA GLU A 396 24.32 -16.92 -4.37
C GLU A 396 24.52 -16.80 -2.84
N ASN A 397 25.25 -15.80 -2.38
CA ASN A 397 25.56 -15.61 -0.96
C ASN A 397 24.53 -14.76 -0.20
N VAL A 398 23.41 -14.40 -0.84
CA VAL A 398 22.35 -13.62 -0.20
C VAL A 398 21.18 -14.55 0.11
N PRO A 399 20.74 -14.63 1.38
CA PRO A 399 19.66 -15.52 1.77
C PRO A 399 18.36 -15.12 1.06
N ARG A 400 17.57 -16.13 0.69
CA ARG A 400 16.22 -15.92 0.16
C ARG A 400 15.29 -15.48 1.28
N ALA A 401 14.31 -14.67 0.94
CA ALA A 401 13.20 -14.34 1.84
C ALA A 401 12.42 -15.60 2.25
N PRO A 402 11.84 -15.60 3.46
CA PRO A 402 10.92 -16.65 3.89
C PRO A 402 9.80 -16.90 2.87
N ARG A 403 9.27 -18.11 2.83
CA ARG A 403 8.30 -18.52 1.81
C ARG A 403 6.85 -18.46 2.27
N THR A 404 6.63 -18.18 3.55
CA THR A 404 5.30 -18.22 4.13
C THR A 404 5.02 -16.97 4.98
N LEU A 405 3.75 -16.61 5.05
CA LEU A 405 3.27 -15.50 5.87
C LEU A 405 3.58 -15.73 7.36
N ILE A 406 3.43 -16.95 7.85
CA ILE A 406 3.67 -17.26 9.27
C ILE A 406 5.14 -17.11 9.67
N GLU A 407 6.09 -17.46 8.79
CA GLU A 407 7.52 -17.25 9.06
C GLU A 407 7.84 -15.76 9.22
N THR A 408 7.35 -14.93 8.30
CA THR A 408 7.60 -13.49 8.34
C THR A 408 6.85 -12.79 9.47
N ALA A 409 5.63 -13.21 9.80
CA ALA A 409 4.88 -12.69 10.93
C ALA A 409 5.61 -12.95 12.27
N ARG A 410 6.21 -14.13 12.43
CA ARG A 410 7.01 -14.47 13.61
C ARG A 410 8.29 -13.66 13.71
N ILE A 411 9.01 -13.48 12.60
CA ILE A 411 10.21 -12.61 12.54
C ILE A 411 9.83 -11.17 12.92
N PHE A 412 8.76 -10.63 12.31
CA PHE A 412 8.28 -9.29 12.60
C PHE A 412 7.90 -9.09 14.07
N ARG A 413 7.17 -10.03 14.67
CA ARG A 413 6.77 -10.00 16.08
C ARG A 413 7.97 -9.93 17.03
N GLN A 414 9.08 -10.59 16.68
CA GLN A 414 10.31 -10.64 17.48
C GLN A 414 11.28 -9.50 17.16
N SER A 415 11.02 -8.70 16.12
CA SER A 415 11.93 -7.65 15.70
C SER A 415 11.93 -6.47 16.67
N GLU A 416 13.07 -6.23 17.32
CA GLU A 416 13.30 -5.03 18.13
C GLU A 416 13.23 -3.76 17.29
N LEU A 417 13.69 -3.84 16.04
CA LEU A 417 13.62 -2.72 15.10
C LEU A 417 12.18 -2.36 14.76
N ALA A 418 11.30 -3.35 14.53
CA ALA A 418 9.88 -3.12 14.28
C ALA A 418 9.21 -2.47 15.51
N ARG A 419 9.51 -2.96 16.71
CA ARG A 419 8.97 -2.40 17.97
C ARG A 419 9.45 -0.98 18.21
N ASP A 420 10.70 -0.66 17.95
CA ASP A 420 11.27 0.70 18.08
C ASP A 420 10.57 1.71 17.13
N TRP A 421 10.27 1.31 15.90
CA TRP A 421 9.67 2.20 14.91
C TRP A 421 8.15 2.26 14.97
N PHE A 422 7.49 1.11 15.21
CA PHE A 422 6.04 0.97 15.07
C PHE A 422 5.31 0.82 16.41
N GLY A 423 6.04 0.56 17.51
CA GLY A 423 5.49 0.33 18.84
C GLY A 423 4.91 -1.07 19.02
N ASP A 424 4.90 -1.54 20.27
CA ASP A 424 4.48 -2.89 20.65
C ASP A 424 3.04 -3.20 20.24
N ASP A 425 2.11 -2.29 20.50
CA ASP A 425 0.68 -2.46 20.19
C ASP A 425 0.47 -2.79 18.68
N PHE A 426 1.13 -2.03 17.79
CA PHE A 426 1.01 -2.25 16.35
C PHE A 426 1.65 -3.57 15.94
N VAL A 427 2.87 -3.85 16.42
CA VAL A 427 3.60 -5.06 16.07
C VAL A 427 2.82 -6.30 16.50
N ASP A 428 2.33 -6.34 17.74
CA ASP A 428 1.59 -7.48 18.25
C ASP A 428 0.25 -7.67 17.57
N HIS A 429 -0.48 -6.57 17.32
CA HIS A 429 -1.76 -6.61 16.63
C HIS A 429 -1.59 -7.07 15.17
N PHE A 430 -0.67 -6.43 14.43
CA PHE A 430 -0.45 -6.76 13.02
C PHE A 430 0.06 -8.20 12.84
N ALA A 431 0.98 -8.66 13.69
CA ALA A 431 1.42 -10.06 13.67
C ALA A 431 0.28 -11.04 13.97
N ALA A 432 -0.59 -10.71 14.93
CA ALA A 432 -1.76 -11.54 15.25
C ALA A 432 -2.73 -11.69 14.06
N THR A 433 -2.99 -10.58 13.32
CA THR A 433 -3.85 -10.63 12.13
C THR A 433 -3.24 -11.52 11.03
N ARG A 434 -1.91 -11.51 10.86
CA ARG A 434 -1.21 -12.37 9.88
C ARG A 434 -1.20 -13.84 10.29
N GLU A 435 -1.11 -14.13 11.60
CA GLU A 435 -1.27 -15.49 12.15
C GLU A 435 -2.70 -16.02 11.98
N TRP A 436 -3.71 -15.16 12.13
CA TRP A 436 -5.10 -15.47 11.80
C TRP A 436 -5.26 -15.86 10.33
N GLU A 437 -4.81 -15.03 9.41
CA GLU A 437 -4.84 -15.30 7.96
C GLU A 437 -4.19 -16.64 7.61
N TRP A 438 -3.04 -16.95 8.24
CA TRP A 438 -2.37 -18.25 8.07
C TRP A 438 -3.22 -19.41 8.55
N ARG A 439 -3.85 -19.34 9.73
CA ARG A 439 -4.71 -20.40 10.26
C ARG A 439 -5.93 -20.63 9.36
N GLN A 440 -6.61 -19.57 8.92
CA GLN A 440 -7.75 -19.70 8.02
C GLN A 440 -7.38 -20.41 6.72
N TRP A 441 -6.21 -20.11 6.18
CA TRP A 441 -5.71 -20.80 5.00
C TRP A 441 -5.36 -22.28 5.26
N GLN A 442 -4.78 -22.60 6.41
CA GLN A 442 -4.45 -23.99 6.77
C GLN A 442 -5.70 -24.87 6.94
N ASP A 443 -6.78 -24.29 7.43
CA ASP A 443 -8.05 -25.00 7.63
C ASP A 443 -8.83 -25.20 6.31
N ALA A 444 -8.46 -24.49 5.25
CA ALA A 444 -9.11 -24.59 3.96
C ALA A 444 -8.67 -25.84 3.19
N VAL A 445 -9.63 -26.66 2.76
CA VAL A 445 -9.38 -27.77 1.84
C VAL A 445 -9.42 -27.26 0.41
N THR A 446 -8.28 -27.34 -0.27
CA THR A 446 -8.11 -26.76 -1.60
C THR A 446 -8.41 -27.74 -2.74
N ASP A 447 -8.78 -27.21 -3.92
CA ASP A 447 -8.93 -28.00 -5.15
C ASP A 447 -7.69 -28.84 -5.48
N TRP A 448 -6.51 -28.34 -5.13
CA TRP A 448 -5.26 -29.04 -5.36
C TRP A 448 -5.17 -30.32 -4.51
N GLU A 449 -5.60 -30.26 -3.25
CA GLU A 449 -5.65 -31.42 -2.34
C GLU A 449 -6.67 -32.43 -2.82
N LEU A 450 -7.88 -31.96 -3.17
CA LEU A 450 -8.95 -32.84 -3.69
C LEU A 450 -8.50 -33.55 -4.98
N LYS A 451 -7.92 -32.85 -5.93
CA LYS A 451 -7.41 -33.45 -7.17
C LYS A 451 -6.28 -34.43 -6.95
N ARG A 452 -5.48 -34.24 -5.89
CA ARG A 452 -4.29 -35.02 -5.66
C ARG A 452 -4.55 -36.28 -4.81
N TYR A 453 -5.41 -36.15 -3.83
CA TYR A 453 -5.52 -37.18 -2.78
C TYR A 453 -6.84 -37.93 -2.78
N PHE A 454 -7.93 -37.35 -3.26
CA PHE A 454 -9.30 -37.84 -3.03
C PHE A 454 -9.53 -39.28 -3.50
N GLU A 455 -8.96 -39.69 -4.62
CA GLU A 455 -9.11 -41.01 -5.17
C GLU A 455 -8.02 -41.99 -4.71
N ILE A 456 -6.79 -41.47 -4.48
CA ILE A 456 -5.60 -42.31 -4.35
C ILE A 456 -5.30 -42.72 -2.91
N ILE A 457 -5.77 -41.96 -1.93
CA ILE A 457 -5.51 -42.22 -0.51
C ILE A 457 -6.73 -42.81 0.16
#